data_5a778798fc94d0ebeb1d858dadfa0136
#
_entry.id   5a778798fc94d0ebeb1d858dadfa0136
#
_cell.length_a   1.000
_cell.length_b   1.000
_cell.length_c   1.000
_cell.angle_alpha   90.00
_cell.angle_beta   90.00
_cell.angle_gamma   90.00
#
_symmetry.space_group_name_H-M   'P 1'
#
loop_
_entity.id
_entity.type
_entity.pdbx_description
1 polymer ?
#
loop_
_entity_poly.entity_id
_entity_poly.type
_entity_poly.pdbx_seq_one_letter_code
_entity_poly.pdbx_strand_id
1 'polypeptide(L)'
;MGRNSKALAVAASAVLTLAPAVAACSDSGSNKPGATSSSAPGNSEGHHGPMFPQCGGVSDQTVAELTKVTGLINTARNSVGCQWLAGGGILGPHFSFSWYRGSPIGRERKTEELSRASVDDININGHGGFIAIGNEPNLGDSLCEVGIQFQDDFIEWSISFSQKPFPPPCDIAKELARQSIANSK
;
A
#
# COMPACT_ATOMS: atom_id res chain seq x y z
N MET A 1 -54.32 33.58 -14.40
CA MET A 1 -55.40 32.58 -14.17
C MET A 1 -54.87 31.21 -14.58
N GLY A 2 -54.89 30.23 -13.69
CA GLY A 2 -54.47 28.88 -14.02
C GLY A 2 -53.69 28.23 -12.87
N ARG A 3 -54.35 27.99 -11.72
CA ARG A 3 -53.85 27.14 -10.62
C ARG A 3 -54.03 25.67 -11.04
N ASN A 4 -52.96 24.87 -11.01
CA ASN A 4 -53.07 23.44 -11.02
C ASN A 4 -52.33 22.86 -9.83
N SER A 5 -53.11 22.51 -8.81
CA SER A 5 -52.77 21.65 -7.69
C SER A 5 -52.62 20.23 -8.20
N LYS A 6 -51.52 19.54 -7.94
CA LYS A 6 -51.41 18.08 -8.02
C LYS A 6 -50.98 17.50 -6.71
N ALA A 7 -51.79 16.53 -6.31
CA ALA A 7 -51.83 15.85 -5.04
C ALA A 7 -50.53 15.11 -4.66
N LEU A 8 -50.24 15.13 -3.37
CA LEU A 8 -49.28 14.24 -2.70
C LEU A 8 -49.86 12.81 -2.63
N ALA A 9 -49.12 11.86 -3.16
CA ALA A 9 -49.31 10.46 -2.83
C ALA A 9 -48.30 10.05 -1.74
N VAL A 10 -48.82 9.70 -0.57
CA VAL A 10 -48.05 9.15 0.54
C VAL A 10 -47.91 7.64 0.30
N ALA A 11 -46.71 7.17 0.05
CA ALA A 11 -46.44 5.73 0.02
C ALA A 11 -45.90 5.29 1.42
N ALA A 12 -46.65 4.44 2.07
CA ALA A 12 -46.29 3.79 3.32
C ALA A 12 -45.25 2.69 3.05
N SER A 13 -44.04 2.85 3.58
CA SER A 13 -43.00 1.82 3.51
C SER A 13 -43.11 0.92 4.74
N ALA A 14 -43.38 -0.37 4.49
CA ALA A 14 -43.37 -1.43 5.49
C ALA A 14 -41.92 -1.77 5.84
N VAL A 15 -41.59 -1.64 7.14
CA VAL A 15 -40.30 -2.05 7.71
C VAL A 15 -40.35 -3.55 8.00
N LEU A 16 -39.61 -4.33 7.24
CA LEU A 16 -39.34 -5.75 7.55
C LEU A 16 -38.17 -5.81 8.52
N THR A 17 -38.42 -6.17 9.78
CA THR A 17 -37.39 -6.50 10.77
C THR A 17 -36.92 -7.95 10.55
N LEU A 18 -35.70 -8.14 10.05
CA LEU A 18 -35.00 -9.43 10.11
C LEU A 18 -34.29 -9.54 11.45
N ALA A 19 -34.71 -10.51 12.28
CA ALA A 19 -34.00 -10.91 13.47
C ALA A 19 -32.83 -11.86 13.12
N PRO A 20 -31.60 -11.67 13.65
CA PRO A 20 -30.54 -12.64 13.48
C PRO A 20 -30.75 -13.82 14.44
N ALA A 21 -30.83 -15.04 13.89
CA ALA A 21 -30.79 -16.27 14.66
C ALA A 21 -29.33 -16.55 15.07
N VAL A 22 -29.03 -16.44 16.36
CA VAL A 22 -27.77 -16.89 16.95
C VAL A 22 -27.88 -18.39 17.17
N ALA A 23 -27.22 -19.19 16.34
CA ALA A 23 -27.06 -20.63 16.58
C ALA A 23 -25.97 -20.85 17.63
N ALA A 24 -26.37 -21.15 18.87
CA ALA A 24 -25.48 -21.63 19.90
C ALA A 24 -25.23 -23.13 19.66
N CYS A 25 -24.01 -23.48 19.28
CA CYS A 25 -23.55 -24.88 19.32
C CYS A 25 -23.19 -25.24 20.76
N SER A 26 -24.09 -25.98 21.42
CA SER A 26 -23.79 -26.69 22.65
C SER A 26 -23.26 -28.07 22.26
N ASP A 27 -21.99 -28.33 22.55
CA ASP A 27 -21.40 -29.66 22.40
C ASP A 27 -21.39 -30.33 23.78
N SER A 28 -22.21 -31.36 23.92
CA SER A 28 -22.19 -32.25 25.10
C SER A 28 -21.58 -33.58 24.72
N GLY A 29 -20.44 -33.81 25.28
CA GLY A 29 -19.71 -35.00 25.60
C GLY A 29 -20.01 -36.34 24.95
N SER A 30 -18.93 -37.01 24.49
CA SER A 30 -18.68 -38.40 24.78
C SER A 30 -17.22 -38.78 24.52
N ASN A 31 -16.59 -39.36 25.50
CA ASN A 31 -15.24 -39.87 25.50
C ASN A 31 -15.01 -40.97 24.45
N LYS A 32 -13.93 -40.87 23.67
CA LYS A 32 -13.16 -42.02 23.18
C LYS A 32 -11.69 -41.60 22.95
N PRO A 33 -10.71 -42.35 23.47
CA PRO A 33 -9.31 -42.02 23.27
C PRO A 33 -8.84 -42.56 21.93
N GLY A 34 -8.42 -41.66 21.08
CA GLY A 34 -7.76 -41.93 19.83
C GLY A 34 -6.81 -40.78 19.55
N ALA A 35 -5.56 -40.94 19.99
CA ALA A 35 -4.51 -39.99 19.71
C ALA A 35 -4.28 -39.89 18.19
N THR A 36 -4.73 -38.82 17.57
CA THR A 36 -4.12 -38.36 16.34
C THR A 36 -3.68 -36.94 16.65
N SER A 37 -2.40 -36.79 16.88
CA SER A 37 -1.73 -35.49 16.96
C SER A 37 -2.01 -34.71 15.68
N SER A 38 -3.01 -33.85 15.69
CA SER A 38 -3.05 -32.73 14.75
C SER A 38 -1.93 -31.80 15.16
N SER A 39 -0.77 -31.95 14.52
CA SER A 39 0.24 -30.93 14.53
C SER A 39 -0.44 -29.63 14.13
N ALA A 40 -0.56 -28.70 15.08
CA ALA A 40 -0.82 -27.30 14.78
C ALA A 40 0.12 -26.90 13.64
N PRO A 41 -0.33 -26.08 12.67
CA PRO A 41 0.58 -25.55 11.68
C PRO A 41 1.72 -24.90 12.44
N GLY A 42 2.92 -25.48 12.30
CA GLY A 42 4.11 -24.94 12.91
C GLY A 42 4.21 -23.48 12.50
N ASN A 43 4.40 -22.59 13.46
CA ASN A 43 4.92 -21.27 13.19
C ASN A 43 6.22 -21.47 12.40
N SER A 44 6.16 -21.44 11.09
CA SER A 44 7.34 -21.18 10.28
C SER A 44 7.72 -19.74 10.64
N GLU A 45 8.71 -19.57 11.51
CA GLU A 45 9.35 -18.27 11.69
C GLU A 45 9.76 -17.83 10.30
N GLY A 46 9.08 -16.79 9.77
CA GLY A 46 9.37 -16.26 8.45
C GLY A 46 10.83 -15.82 8.40
N HIS A 47 11.50 -16.11 7.31
CA HIS A 47 12.86 -15.61 7.07
C HIS A 47 12.77 -14.11 6.74
N HIS A 48 12.96 -13.27 7.75
CA HIS A 48 12.91 -11.84 7.60
C HIS A 48 14.23 -11.30 7.02
N GLY A 49 14.11 -10.28 6.18
CA GLY A 49 15.22 -9.49 5.69
C GLY A 49 15.81 -8.56 6.76
N PRO A 50 16.70 -7.64 6.37
CA PRO A 50 17.32 -6.68 7.27
C PRO A 50 16.27 -5.76 7.90
N MET A 51 16.64 -5.14 9.03
CA MET A 51 15.82 -4.11 9.66
C MET A 51 16.01 -2.77 8.95
N PHE A 52 14.92 -2.16 8.55
CA PHE A 52 14.92 -0.82 7.99
C PHE A 52 14.67 0.22 9.10
N PRO A 53 15.48 1.27 9.19
CA PRO A 53 15.16 2.41 10.05
C PRO A 53 13.86 3.09 9.60
N GLN A 54 13.28 3.90 10.47
CA GLN A 54 12.08 4.68 10.15
C GLN A 54 12.24 5.42 8.82
N CYS A 55 11.22 5.38 7.95
CA CYS A 55 11.24 5.91 6.59
C CYS A 55 12.34 5.32 5.69
N GLY A 56 12.74 4.06 5.93
CA GLY A 56 13.87 3.46 5.20
C GLY A 56 15.22 4.13 5.50
N GLY A 57 15.34 4.87 6.60
CA GLY A 57 16.53 5.63 6.94
C GLY A 57 16.75 6.89 6.07
N VAL A 58 15.75 7.29 5.31
CA VAL A 58 15.78 8.49 4.45
C VAL A 58 15.17 9.69 5.18
N SER A 59 15.82 10.85 5.09
CA SER A 59 15.36 12.09 5.72
C SER A 59 14.29 12.79 4.88
N ASP A 60 13.43 13.59 5.53
CA ASP A 60 12.46 14.46 4.85
C ASP A 60 13.16 15.43 3.89
N GLN A 61 14.33 15.93 4.28
CA GLN A 61 15.14 16.81 3.42
C GLN A 61 15.58 16.10 2.14
N THR A 62 16.04 14.86 2.23
CA THR A 62 16.43 14.06 1.05
C THR A 62 15.26 13.86 0.09
N VAL A 63 14.06 13.53 0.63
CA VAL A 63 12.86 13.38 -0.21
C VAL A 63 12.55 14.71 -0.89
N ALA A 64 12.56 15.84 -0.18
CA ALA A 64 12.30 17.16 -0.77
C ALA A 64 13.36 17.56 -1.83
N GLU A 65 14.63 17.27 -1.58
CA GLU A 65 15.72 17.55 -2.52
C GLU A 65 15.61 16.76 -3.83
N LEU A 66 15.27 15.48 -3.75
CA LEU A 66 15.13 14.62 -4.93
C LEU A 66 13.86 14.95 -5.72
N THR A 67 12.75 15.15 -5.03
CA THR A 67 11.45 15.44 -5.68
C THR A 67 11.32 16.88 -6.18
N LYS A 68 12.15 17.81 -5.68
CA LYS A 68 12.08 19.26 -5.95
C LYS A 68 10.74 19.89 -5.52
N VAL A 69 10.02 19.24 -4.61
CA VAL A 69 8.73 19.72 -4.11
C VAL A 69 8.97 20.57 -2.86
N THR A 70 8.51 21.82 -2.90
CA THR A 70 8.54 22.75 -1.75
C THR A 70 7.33 22.55 -0.85
N GLY A 71 7.49 22.81 0.45
CA GLY A 71 6.40 22.67 1.42
C GLY A 71 5.96 21.20 1.63
N LEU A 72 6.85 20.25 1.41
CA LEU A 72 6.63 18.85 1.67
C LEU A 72 6.52 18.60 3.17
N ILE A 73 5.46 17.91 3.58
CA ILE A 73 5.18 17.56 4.98
C ILE A 73 5.10 16.06 5.11
N ASN A 74 5.84 15.49 6.06
CA ASN A 74 5.68 14.09 6.44
C ASN A 74 4.40 13.95 7.29
N THR A 75 3.35 13.42 6.68
CA THR A 75 1.99 13.32 7.26
C THR A 75 1.73 12.02 7.99
N ALA A 76 2.54 11.00 7.74
CA ALA A 76 2.50 9.73 8.46
C ALA A 76 3.92 9.21 8.62
N ARG A 77 4.28 8.87 9.87
CA ARG A 77 5.60 8.35 10.23
C ARG A 77 5.46 7.26 11.28
N ASN A 78 5.75 6.04 10.90
CA ASN A 78 5.74 4.90 11.81
C ASN A 78 6.85 3.89 11.44
N SER A 79 6.89 2.76 12.15
CA SER A 79 7.94 1.75 11.98
C SER A 79 7.91 1.02 10.64
N VAL A 80 6.76 1.04 9.95
CA VAL A 80 6.56 0.28 8.70
C VAL A 80 6.25 1.17 7.50
N GLY A 81 6.15 2.49 7.70
CA GLY A 81 5.87 3.38 6.58
C GLY A 81 5.98 4.86 6.90
N CYS A 82 6.19 5.63 5.87
CA CYS A 82 6.19 7.09 5.91
C CYS A 82 5.49 7.63 4.67
N GLN A 83 4.83 8.78 4.82
CA GLN A 83 4.09 9.43 3.76
C GLN A 83 4.37 10.92 3.75
N TRP A 84 4.64 11.48 2.59
CA TRP A 84 4.86 12.91 2.38
C TRP A 84 3.84 13.46 1.39
N LEU A 85 3.23 14.56 1.77
CA LEU A 85 2.29 15.32 0.96
C LEU A 85 2.75 16.77 0.83
N ALA A 86 2.39 17.40 -0.27
CA ALA A 86 2.53 18.84 -0.47
C ALA A 86 1.23 19.43 -0.98
N GLY A 87 1.17 20.74 -1.21
CA GLY A 87 0.00 21.55 -1.55
C GLY A 87 -1.10 20.81 -2.32
N GLY A 88 -2.34 20.89 -1.84
CA GLY A 88 -3.49 20.14 -2.36
C GLY A 88 -3.81 18.85 -1.58
N GLY A 89 -3.02 18.48 -0.57
CA GLY A 89 -3.26 17.28 0.23
C GLY A 89 -3.21 16.01 -0.63
N ILE A 90 -4.26 15.18 -0.58
CA ILE A 90 -4.35 13.93 -1.36
C ILE A 90 -4.45 14.16 -2.88
N LEU A 91 -4.73 15.36 -3.34
CA LEU A 91 -4.76 15.73 -4.76
C LEU A 91 -3.41 16.32 -5.23
N GLY A 92 -2.49 16.54 -4.32
CA GLY A 92 -1.14 17.04 -4.60
C GLY A 92 -0.13 15.92 -4.86
N PRO A 93 1.15 16.27 -4.99
CA PRO A 93 2.23 15.29 -5.04
C PRO A 93 2.21 14.40 -3.80
N HIS A 94 2.41 13.11 -4.00
CA HIS A 94 2.36 12.11 -2.94
C HIS A 94 3.56 11.18 -3.05
N PHE A 95 4.29 11.02 -1.95
CA PHE A 95 5.46 10.15 -1.89
C PHE A 95 5.33 9.27 -0.66
N SER A 96 5.71 8.00 -0.78
CA SER A 96 5.64 7.08 0.35
C SER A 96 6.77 6.06 0.34
N PHE A 97 7.15 5.66 1.56
CA PHE A 97 7.94 4.48 1.86
C PHE A 97 7.06 3.50 2.62
N SER A 98 7.09 2.24 2.22
CA SER A 98 6.41 1.14 2.92
C SER A 98 7.37 -0.02 3.12
N TRP A 99 7.29 -0.66 4.29
CA TRP A 99 8.01 -1.89 4.61
C TRP A 99 7.01 -2.98 4.96
N TYR A 100 6.93 -3.98 4.12
CA TYR A 100 6.01 -5.11 4.25
C TYR A 100 6.76 -6.31 4.83
N ARG A 101 6.38 -6.70 6.04
CA ARG A 101 6.98 -7.84 6.73
C ARG A 101 6.12 -9.09 6.56
N GLY A 102 6.77 -10.20 6.21
CA GLY A 102 6.10 -11.48 5.98
C GLY A 102 5.05 -11.41 4.86
N SER A 103 5.22 -10.51 3.92
CA SER A 103 4.29 -10.32 2.80
C SER A 103 4.99 -10.63 1.47
N PRO A 104 4.38 -11.48 0.62
CA PRO A 104 5.01 -11.83 -0.65
C PRO A 104 4.92 -10.66 -1.64
N ILE A 105 6.08 -10.18 -2.12
CA ILE A 105 6.19 -9.11 -3.13
C ILE A 105 5.42 -9.45 -4.41
N GLY A 106 5.29 -10.72 -4.76
CA GLY A 106 4.56 -11.16 -5.94
C GLY A 106 3.06 -10.83 -5.92
N ARG A 107 2.46 -10.63 -4.74
CA ARG A 107 1.09 -10.13 -4.61
C ARG A 107 1.01 -8.65 -5.02
N GLU A 108 1.92 -7.86 -4.48
CA GLU A 108 2.02 -6.42 -4.80
C GLU A 108 2.25 -6.23 -6.29
N ARG A 109 3.28 -6.89 -6.85
CA ARG A 109 3.54 -6.87 -8.29
C ARG A 109 2.30 -7.16 -9.14
N LYS A 110 1.50 -8.18 -8.78
CA LYS A 110 0.26 -8.50 -9.52
C LYS A 110 -0.78 -7.42 -9.42
N THR A 111 -0.87 -6.72 -8.30
CA THR A 111 -1.75 -5.56 -8.13
C THR A 111 -1.34 -4.45 -9.07
N GLU A 112 -0.03 -4.19 -9.17
CA GLU A 112 0.50 -3.18 -10.08
C GLU A 112 0.30 -3.56 -11.56
N GLU A 113 0.47 -4.82 -11.93
CA GLU A 113 0.20 -5.32 -13.29
C GLU A 113 -1.24 -5.08 -13.76
N LEU A 114 -2.20 -4.91 -12.83
CA LEU A 114 -3.61 -4.63 -13.15
C LEU A 114 -3.90 -3.14 -13.36
N SER A 115 -3.05 -2.26 -12.85
CA SER A 115 -3.35 -0.83 -12.72
C SER A 115 -2.30 0.11 -13.31
N ARG A 116 -1.10 -0.39 -13.62
CA ARG A 116 0.00 0.42 -14.16
C ARG A 116 0.19 0.22 -15.66
N ALA A 117 0.83 1.19 -16.30
CA ALA A 117 1.13 1.15 -17.73
C ALA A 117 2.21 0.12 -18.05
N SER A 118 3.18 -0.08 -17.16
CA SER A 118 4.16 -1.18 -17.25
C SER A 118 4.61 -1.62 -15.87
N VAL A 119 5.01 -2.90 -15.76
CA VAL A 119 5.67 -3.49 -14.60
C VAL A 119 6.80 -4.38 -15.09
N ASP A 120 8.03 -4.04 -14.74
CA ASP A 120 9.23 -4.72 -15.18
C ASP A 120 10.06 -5.21 -13.99
N ASP A 121 10.94 -6.18 -14.23
CA ASP A 121 11.91 -6.64 -13.24
C ASP A 121 13.01 -5.60 -13.05
N ILE A 122 13.46 -5.45 -11.81
CA ILE A 122 14.57 -4.58 -11.44
C ILE A 122 15.53 -5.30 -10.48
N ASN A 123 16.80 -4.90 -10.48
CA ASN A 123 17.77 -5.28 -9.47
C ASN A 123 18.49 -4.04 -8.96
N ILE A 124 18.47 -3.85 -7.64
CA ILE A 124 19.18 -2.76 -6.98
C ILE A 124 20.13 -3.35 -5.93
N ASN A 125 21.43 -3.14 -6.10
CA ASN A 125 22.48 -3.61 -5.19
C ASN A 125 22.42 -5.13 -4.91
N GLY A 126 22.06 -5.94 -5.91
CA GLY A 126 21.95 -7.39 -5.79
C GLY A 126 20.59 -7.91 -5.32
N HIS A 127 19.66 -7.03 -4.94
CA HIS A 127 18.31 -7.38 -4.53
C HIS A 127 17.33 -7.24 -5.71
N GLY A 128 16.60 -8.31 -6.01
CA GLY A 128 15.58 -8.32 -7.05
C GLY A 128 14.28 -7.67 -6.59
N GLY A 129 13.47 -7.26 -7.54
CA GLY A 129 12.18 -6.65 -7.28
C GLY A 129 11.46 -6.26 -8.55
N PHE A 130 10.55 -5.30 -8.46
CA PHE A 130 9.84 -4.74 -9.60
C PHE A 130 9.92 -3.21 -9.63
N ILE A 131 9.74 -2.67 -10.83
CA ILE A 131 9.49 -1.25 -11.08
C ILE A 131 8.17 -1.15 -11.85
N ALA A 132 7.25 -0.31 -11.36
CA ALA A 132 5.94 -0.10 -11.96
C ALA A 132 5.76 1.38 -12.33
N ILE A 133 5.23 1.63 -13.53
CA ILE A 133 5.04 2.99 -14.07
C ILE A 133 3.57 3.27 -14.27
N GLY A 134 3.08 4.33 -13.64
CA GLY A 134 1.75 4.87 -13.88
C GLY A 134 1.82 6.05 -14.85
N ASN A 135 0.99 5.98 -15.90
CA ASN A 135 0.90 7.00 -16.94
C ASN A 135 -0.46 7.71 -16.86
N GLU A 136 -0.42 9.02 -16.78
CA GLU A 136 -1.60 9.87 -16.78
C GLU A 136 -1.70 10.65 -18.10
N PRO A 137 -2.91 10.77 -18.71
CA PRO A 137 -3.08 11.34 -20.06
C PRO A 137 -2.43 12.71 -20.27
N ASN A 138 -2.43 13.57 -19.26
CA ASN A 138 -1.89 14.93 -19.35
C ASN A 138 -0.50 15.10 -18.72
N LEU A 139 -0.08 14.13 -17.92
CA LEU A 139 1.17 14.17 -17.18
C LEU A 139 2.24 13.26 -17.79
N GLY A 140 1.83 12.19 -18.48
CA GLY A 140 2.74 11.13 -18.89
C GLY A 140 3.10 10.23 -17.69
N ASP A 141 4.33 9.75 -17.63
CA ASP A 141 4.83 8.87 -16.57
C ASP A 141 5.04 9.67 -15.27
N SER A 142 3.95 9.90 -14.56
CA SER A 142 3.91 10.73 -13.35
C SER A 142 3.98 9.95 -12.04
N LEU A 143 3.84 8.64 -12.11
CA LEU A 143 3.96 7.71 -10.99
C LEU A 143 5.01 6.66 -11.28
N CYS A 144 5.84 6.38 -10.29
CA CYS A 144 6.73 5.23 -10.30
C CYS A 144 6.82 4.58 -8.93
N GLU A 145 6.70 3.26 -8.92
CA GLU A 145 6.83 2.42 -7.73
C GLU A 145 7.99 1.45 -7.91
N VAL A 146 8.80 1.32 -6.87
CA VAL A 146 9.93 0.40 -6.83
C VAL A 146 9.81 -0.46 -5.60
N GLY A 147 9.47 -1.74 -5.80
CA GLY A 147 9.44 -2.77 -4.77
C GLY A 147 10.70 -3.62 -4.79
N ILE A 148 11.38 -3.80 -3.65
CA ILE A 148 12.60 -4.60 -3.54
C ILE A 148 12.45 -5.68 -2.49
N GLN A 149 12.71 -6.95 -2.88
CA GLN A 149 12.58 -8.15 -2.06
C GLN A 149 13.76 -8.36 -1.11
N PHE A 150 13.44 -8.76 0.11
CA PHE A 150 14.39 -9.20 1.14
C PHE A 150 13.83 -10.44 1.84
N GLN A 151 14.12 -11.62 1.32
CA GLN A 151 13.55 -12.89 1.84
C GLN A 151 12.00 -12.83 1.84
N ASP A 152 11.35 -12.94 3.01
CA ASP A 152 9.89 -12.87 3.14
C ASP A 152 9.36 -11.44 3.32
N ASP A 153 10.25 -10.44 3.36
CA ASP A 153 9.92 -9.02 3.46
C ASP A 153 10.17 -8.30 2.14
N PHE A 154 9.56 -7.14 1.96
CA PHE A 154 9.96 -6.21 0.89
C PHE A 154 9.76 -4.76 1.32
N ILE A 155 10.50 -3.85 0.70
CA ILE A 155 10.26 -2.41 0.80
C ILE A 155 9.72 -1.89 -0.52
N GLU A 156 8.98 -0.78 -0.43
CA GLU A 156 8.47 -0.08 -1.59
C GLU A 156 8.59 1.42 -1.45
N TRP A 157 9.06 2.08 -2.49
CA TRP A 157 8.98 3.52 -2.68
C TRP A 157 8.00 3.84 -3.79
N SER A 158 7.00 4.66 -3.49
CA SER A 158 6.03 5.18 -4.47
C SER A 158 6.19 6.68 -4.60
N ILE A 159 6.40 7.16 -5.83
CA ILE A 159 6.65 8.55 -6.20
C ILE A 159 5.59 8.99 -7.20
N SER A 160 4.66 9.84 -6.77
CA SER A 160 3.55 10.32 -7.58
C SER A 160 3.53 11.85 -7.65
N PHE A 161 3.52 12.37 -8.87
CA PHE A 161 3.37 13.80 -9.14
C PHE A 161 1.99 14.10 -9.75
N SER A 162 1.41 15.23 -9.35
CA SER A 162 0.08 15.66 -9.79
C SER A 162 0.11 16.83 -10.79
N GLN A 163 1.27 17.43 -11.06
CA GLN A 163 1.42 18.54 -11.99
C GLN A 163 2.86 18.66 -12.50
N LYS A 164 3.01 19.11 -13.75
CA LYS A 164 4.30 19.44 -14.36
C LYS A 164 4.76 20.87 -13.96
N PRO A 165 6.08 21.15 -14.00
CA PRO A 165 7.17 20.21 -14.28
C PRO A 165 7.54 19.35 -13.06
N PHE A 166 8.02 18.12 -13.28
CA PHE A 166 8.57 17.26 -12.24
C PHE A 166 9.80 16.49 -12.77
N PRO A 167 10.75 16.10 -11.89
CA PRO A 167 11.85 15.24 -12.25
C PRO A 167 11.35 13.80 -12.51
N PRO A 168 12.14 12.95 -13.23
CA PRO A 168 11.75 11.58 -13.53
C PRO A 168 11.42 10.77 -12.28
N PRO A 169 10.16 10.30 -12.09
CA PRO A 169 9.74 9.63 -10.84
C PRO A 169 10.53 8.35 -10.57
N CYS A 170 10.84 7.59 -11.61
CA CYS A 170 11.56 6.33 -11.47
C CYS A 170 13.02 6.49 -11.05
N ASP A 171 13.67 7.58 -11.44
CA ASP A 171 15.05 7.85 -10.98
C ASP A 171 15.06 8.18 -9.49
N ILE A 172 14.04 8.92 -9.02
CA ILE A 172 13.86 9.22 -7.60
C ILE A 172 13.57 7.94 -6.81
N ALA A 173 12.59 7.15 -7.23
CA ALA A 173 12.21 5.91 -6.55
C ALA A 173 13.39 4.93 -6.42
N LYS A 174 14.16 4.76 -7.50
CA LYS A 174 15.39 3.93 -7.50
C LYS A 174 16.45 4.47 -6.56
N GLU A 175 16.65 5.79 -6.52
CA GLU A 175 17.65 6.40 -5.64
C GLU A 175 17.26 6.25 -4.17
N LEU A 176 15.99 6.50 -3.83
CA LEU A 176 15.47 6.32 -2.48
C LEU A 176 15.56 4.85 -2.02
N ALA A 177 15.26 3.90 -2.92
CA ALA A 177 15.43 2.48 -2.64
C ALA A 177 16.91 2.11 -2.37
N ARG A 178 17.87 2.65 -3.16
CA ARG A 178 19.31 2.46 -2.90
C ARG A 178 19.72 2.97 -1.52
N GLN A 179 19.25 4.16 -1.14
CA GLN A 179 19.54 4.74 0.17
C GLN A 179 18.94 3.92 1.30
N SER A 180 17.70 3.43 1.14
CA SER A 180 17.08 2.56 2.13
C SER A 180 17.86 1.26 2.32
N ILE A 181 18.33 0.65 1.23
CA ILE A 181 19.18 -0.55 1.28
C ILE A 181 20.49 -0.26 2.01
N ALA A 182 21.14 0.87 1.70
CA ALA A 182 22.40 1.26 2.35
C ALA A 182 22.24 1.56 3.84
N ASN A 183 21.08 2.01 4.27
CA ASN A 183 20.77 2.34 5.68
C ASN A 183 20.20 1.16 6.46
N SER A 184 19.92 0.01 5.83
CA SER A 184 19.42 -1.19 6.50
C SER A 184 20.45 -1.83 7.43
N LYS A 185 20.00 -2.60 8.44
CA LYS A 185 20.85 -3.22 9.48
C LYS A 185 20.61 -4.71 9.58
#